data_88ad90791d61699ad51cd0906a2ffc94
#
_entry.id   88ad90791d61699ad51cd0906a2ffc94
#
_cell.length_a   1.000
_cell.length_b   1.000
_cell.length_c   1.000
_cell.angle_alpha   90.00
_cell.angle_beta   90.00
_cell.angle_gamma   90.00
#
_symmetry.space_group_name_H-M   'P 1'
#
loop_
_entity.id
_entity.type
_entity.pdbx_description
1 polymer ?
#
loop_
_entity_poly.entity_id
_entity_poly.type
_entity_poly.pdbx_seq_one_letter_code
_entity_poly.pdbx_strand_id
1 'polypeptide(L)'
;MKVYNETLLRNEYAQKMARKWHLEGMLTTEQLAEAQLIHAAVPYNPNLFIKIGLFVFAQACFFFGGSFGFLLVGAGVSFSIVSFLYAIATAFLLVRFIPQKQLHFSGIDNALIYGVIGATMPLIFEIYESLKIDELWIAAALCLPILVLVVYSFGEPLVALGMFLCGLFIVASLLMKNPIGKALLPFALMLYAAGFFIVTRKLSQQPTAFYWKTAIYWLNTTALVVFYAGGNYFVVREANAQLNNLPAPSPEIAFAGLFWGFTFLIPFLYLYGGFRWRDRTLFVLGLLGMVASVLTFRYYHTVLPVEWGMILGGAAATLVAFGVIRQLKMPKYGFSYAPEKDDEERLAIETIVVSQITNNIHSVENGVEFGGGDFAGGGAGEKY
;
A
#
# COMPACT_ATOMS: atom_id res chain seq x y z
N MET A 1 6.48 -15.61 -15.03
CA MET A 1 7.43 -14.91 -15.91
C MET A 1 7.50 -13.47 -15.44
N LYS A 2 8.70 -12.96 -15.14
CA LYS A 2 8.87 -11.53 -14.78
C LYS A 2 8.78 -10.69 -16.05
N VAL A 3 7.98 -9.65 -16.04
CA VAL A 3 7.70 -8.83 -17.23
C VAL A 3 8.61 -7.60 -17.30
N TYR A 4 8.90 -6.97 -16.17
CA TYR A 4 9.84 -5.85 -16.12
C TYR A 4 11.29 -6.33 -16.35
N ASN A 5 12.09 -5.49 -16.99
CA ASN A 5 13.50 -5.78 -17.24
C ASN A 5 14.31 -5.69 -15.92
N GLU A 6 14.79 -6.83 -15.44
CA GLU A 6 15.53 -6.92 -14.18
C GLU A 6 16.83 -6.09 -14.18
N THR A 7 17.50 -5.96 -15.32
CA THR A 7 18.73 -5.16 -15.41
C THR A 7 18.45 -3.68 -15.17
N LEU A 8 17.37 -3.16 -15.79
CA LEU A 8 16.97 -1.76 -15.59
C LEU A 8 16.54 -1.49 -14.15
N LEU A 9 15.78 -2.41 -13.55
CA LEU A 9 15.38 -2.29 -12.14
C LEU A 9 16.57 -2.36 -11.19
N ARG A 10 17.55 -3.21 -11.48
CA ARG A 10 18.79 -3.28 -10.70
C ARG A 10 19.58 -1.98 -10.80
N ASN A 11 19.67 -1.40 -11.98
CA ASN A 11 20.33 -0.11 -12.19
C ASN A 11 19.62 1.02 -11.44
N GLU A 12 18.28 1.08 -11.53
CA GLU A 12 17.49 2.05 -10.77
C GLU A 12 17.73 1.90 -9.24
N TYR A 13 17.72 0.67 -8.76
CA TYR A 13 18.01 0.39 -7.36
C TYR A 13 19.44 0.81 -6.96
N ALA A 14 20.45 0.49 -7.80
CA ALA A 14 21.83 0.88 -7.56
C ALA A 14 22.02 2.40 -7.54
N GLN A 15 21.39 3.13 -8.48
CA GLN A 15 21.42 4.58 -8.49
C GLN A 15 20.75 5.19 -7.23
N LYS A 16 19.59 4.67 -6.80
CA LYS A 16 18.92 5.11 -5.57
C LYS A 16 19.84 4.89 -4.34
N MET A 17 20.49 3.74 -4.25
CA MET A 17 21.41 3.45 -3.16
C MET A 17 22.64 4.36 -3.19
N ALA A 18 23.23 4.60 -4.37
CA ALA A 18 24.37 5.50 -4.51
C ALA A 18 24.02 6.94 -4.11
N ARG A 19 22.85 7.45 -4.52
CA ARG A 19 22.36 8.76 -4.06
C ARG A 19 22.19 8.82 -2.54
N LYS A 20 21.61 7.79 -1.94
CA LYS A 20 21.47 7.70 -0.48
C LYS A 20 22.82 7.76 0.21
N TRP A 21 23.77 6.96 -0.20
CA TRP A 21 25.13 6.94 0.38
C TRP A 21 25.87 8.28 0.18
N HIS A 22 25.64 8.96 -0.94
CA HIS A 22 26.18 10.31 -1.14
C HIS A 22 25.56 11.32 -0.18
N LEU A 23 24.22 11.29 0.02
CA LEU A 23 23.54 12.17 0.98
C LEU A 23 23.95 11.91 2.42
N GLU A 24 24.33 10.67 2.74
CA GLU A 24 24.87 10.27 4.03
C GLU A 24 26.37 10.60 4.18
N GLY A 25 27.01 11.12 3.12
CA GLY A 25 28.43 11.50 3.11
C GLY A 25 29.40 10.32 2.95
N MET A 26 28.91 9.14 2.58
CA MET A 26 29.71 7.93 2.35
C MET A 26 30.33 7.89 0.94
N LEU A 27 29.75 8.59 -0.03
CA LEU A 27 30.27 8.71 -1.38
C LEU A 27 30.56 10.17 -1.72
N THR A 28 31.65 10.40 -2.46
CA THR A 28 31.94 11.72 -3.05
C THR A 28 31.03 11.99 -4.26
N THR A 29 30.96 13.25 -4.69
CA THR A 29 30.21 13.65 -5.89
C THR A 29 30.74 12.94 -7.14
N GLU A 30 32.04 12.74 -7.24
CA GLU A 30 32.70 12.03 -8.35
C GLU A 30 32.30 10.56 -8.38
N GLN A 31 32.33 9.87 -7.21
CA GLN A 31 31.91 8.48 -7.07
C GLN A 31 30.42 8.30 -7.38
N LEU A 32 29.57 9.27 -6.99
CA LEU A 32 28.16 9.24 -7.37
C LEU A 32 27.98 9.35 -8.89
N ALA A 33 28.69 10.29 -9.54
CA ALA A 33 28.65 10.47 -10.99
C ALA A 33 29.12 9.21 -11.73
N GLU A 34 30.18 8.57 -11.26
CA GLU A 34 30.68 7.32 -11.82
C GLU A 34 29.65 6.19 -11.66
N ALA A 35 29.04 6.05 -10.48
CA ALA A 35 27.99 5.06 -10.24
C ALA A 35 26.76 5.27 -11.16
N GLN A 36 26.40 6.54 -11.40
CA GLN A 36 25.32 6.89 -12.33
C GLN A 36 25.64 6.57 -13.78
N LEU A 37 26.91 6.75 -14.19
CA LEU A 37 27.36 6.38 -15.54
C LEU A 37 27.36 4.86 -15.75
N ILE A 38 27.86 4.09 -14.78
CA ILE A 38 27.86 2.62 -14.85
C ILE A 38 26.43 2.06 -14.91
N HIS A 39 25.51 2.68 -14.21
CA HIS A 39 24.10 2.26 -14.13
C HIS A 39 23.16 3.21 -14.90
N ALA A 40 23.58 3.77 -16.04
CA ALA A 40 22.87 4.84 -16.75
C ALA A 40 21.47 4.42 -17.26
N ALA A 41 21.31 3.16 -17.70
CA ALA A 41 20.04 2.67 -18.20
C ALA A 41 19.07 2.37 -17.04
N VAL A 42 18.03 3.18 -16.90
CA VAL A 42 16.95 3.03 -15.92
C VAL A 42 15.58 2.97 -16.61
N PRO A 43 14.56 2.36 -15.97
CA PRO A 43 13.23 2.32 -16.54
C PRO A 43 12.56 3.70 -16.56
N TYR A 44 11.56 3.87 -17.43
CA TYR A 44 10.73 5.06 -17.45
C TYR A 44 9.82 5.09 -16.21
N ASN A 45 10.07 6.00 -15.32
CA ASN A 45 9.37 6.20 -14.05
C ASN A 45 9.12 7.71 -13.84
N PRO A 46 8.03 8.26 -14.40
CA PRO A 46 7.74 9.70 -14.34
C PRO A 46 7.32 10.15 -12.95
N ASN A 47 7.20 11.47 -12.77
CA ASN A 47 6.69 12.05 -11.53
C ASN A 47 5.21 11.68 -11.29
N LEU A 48 4.73 11.89 -10.06
CA LEU A 48 3.40 11.46 -9.62
C LEU A 48 2.26 12.03 -10.49
N PHE A 49 2.34 13.32 -10.92
CA PHE A 49 1.30 13.93 -11.72
C PHE A 49 1.19 13.29 -13.10
N ILE A 50 2.33 13.07 -13.75
CA ILE A 50 2.37 12.39 -15.03
C ILE A 50 1.87 10.95 -14.90
N LYS A 51 2.23 10.24 -13.82
CA LYS A 51 1.70 8.89 -13.53
C LYS A 51 0.18 8.87 -13.44
N ILE A 52 -0.41 9.80 -12.69
CA ILE A 52 -1.86 9.90 -12.55
C ILE A 52 -2.51 10.21 -13.91
N GLY A 53 -1.99 11.17 -14.68
CA GLY A 53 -2.50 11.48 -15.99
C GLY A 53 -2.41 10.31 -16.96
N LEU A 54 -1.28 9.63 -17.01
CA LEU A 54 -1.06 8.44 -17.84
C LEU A 54 -1.95 7.28 -17.41
N PHE A 55 -2.16 7.10 -16.10
CA PHE A 55 -3.06 6.09 -15.56
C PHE A 55 -4.51 6.32 -16.02
N VAL A 56 -5.04 7.52 -15.83
CA VAL A 56 -6.41 7.87 -16.23
C VAL A 56 -6.59 7.73 -17.73
N PHE A 57 -5.63 8.23 -18.52
CA PHE A 57 -5.66 8.11 -19.98
C PHE A 57 -5.64 6.65 -20.44
N ALA A 58 -4.73 5.85 -19.91
CA ALA A 58 -4.62 4.44 -20.26
C ALA A 58 -5.87 3.63 -19.84
N GLN A 59 -6.47 3.96 -18.68
CA GLN A 59 -7.70 3.33 -18.23
C GLN A 59 -8.89 3.69 -19.13
N ALA A 60 -8.98 4.95 -19.57
CA ALA A 60 -9.97 5.37 -20.55
C ALA A 60 -9.81 4.63 -21.88
N CYS A 61 -8.59 4.57 -22.42
CA CYS A 61 -8.29 3.84 -23.65
C CYS A 61 -8.66 2.34 -23.51
N PHE A 62 -8.34 1.73 -22.36
CA PHE A 62 -8.69 0.34 -22.09
C PHE A 62 -10.22 0.14 -22.11
N PHE A 63 -10.94 0.99 -21.40
CA PHE A 63 -12.41 0.91 -21.34
C PHE A 63 -13.07 1.11 -22.71
N PHE A 64 -12.69 2.15 -23.45
CA PHE A 64 -13.22 2.41 -24.79
C PHE A 64 -12.86 1.30 -25.79
N GLY A 65 -11.62 0.79 -25.73
CA GLY A 65 -11.19 -0.33 -26.58
C GLY A 65 -11.98 -1.60 -26.32
N GLY A 66 -12.23 -1.94 -25.05
CA GLY A 66 -13.07 -3.08 -24.66
C GLY A 66 -14.52 -2.93 -25.09
N SER A 67 -15.11 -1.73 -24.88
CA SER A 67 -16.48 -1.42 -25.29
C SER A 67 -16.62 -1.50 -26.82
N PHE A 68 -15.67 -0.96 -27.57
CA PHE A 68 -15.66 -1.06 -29.02
C PHE A 68 -15.51 -2.50 -29.51
N GLY A 69 -14.62 -3.29 -28.89
CA GLY A 69 -14.48 -4.71 -29.18
C GLY A 69 -15.79 -5.49 -28.96
N PHE A 70 -16.50 -5.18 -27.86
CA PHE A 70 -17.81 -5.79 -27.59
C PHE A 70 -18.86 -5.43 -28.66
N LEU A 71 -18.89 -4.18 -29.11
CA LEU A 71 -19.80 -3.74 -30.18
C LEU A 71 -19.52 -4.45 -31.51
N LEU A 72 -18.25 -4.73 -31.85
CA LEU A 72 -17.86 -5.42 -33.09
C LEU A 72 -18.28 -6.91 -33.09
N VAL A 73 -18.20 -7.58 -31.94
CA VAL A 73 -18.54 -9.01 -31.83
C VAL A 73 -20.05 -9.22 -31.84
N GLY A 74 -20.84 -8.22 -31.43
CA GLY A 74 -22.27 -8.24 -31.42
C GLY A 74 -22.91 -9.08 -30.30
N ALA A 75 -24.25 -9.06 -30.23
CA ALA A 75 -25.01 -9.67 -29.15
C ALA A 75 -25.07 -11.22 -29.15
N GLY A 76 -24.40 -11.88 -30.07
CA GLY A 76 -24.40 -13.35 -30.17
C GLY A 76 -23.43 -14.08 -29.25
N VAL A 77 -22.51 -13.36 -28.61
CA VAL A 77 -21.48 -13.92 -27.71
C VAL A 77 -21.64 -13.35 -26.30
N SER A 78 -21.46 -14.20 -25.28
CA SER A 78 -21.52 -13.76 -23.88
C SER A 78 -20.53 -12.63 -23.60
N PHE A 79 -20.97 -11.60 -22.87
CA PHE A 79 -20.12 -10.49 -22.44
C PHE A 79 -18.88 -10.98 -21.67
N SER A 80 -19.04 -11.99 -20.84
CA SER A 80 -17.97 -12.58 -20.04
C SER A 80 -16.86 -13.18 -20.91
N ILE A 81 -17.23 -13.87 -21.98
CA ILE A 81 -16.26 -14.46 -22.92
C ILE A 81 -15.53 -13.36 -23.68
N VAL A 82 -16.25 -12.35 -24.19
CA VAL A 82 -15.60 -11.24 -24.93
C VAL A 82 -14.67 -10.46 -24.01
N SER A 83 -15.10 -10.18 -22.79
CA SER A 83 -14.29 -9.48 -21.77
C SER A 83 -13.01 -10.27 -21.44
N PHE A 84 -13.11 -11.57 -21.27
CA PHE A 84 -11.98 -12.44 -20.99
C PHE A 84 -10.99 -12.52 -22.18
N LEU A 85 -11.48 -12.64 -23.40
CA LEU A 85 -10.64 -12.62 -24.59
C LEU A 85 -9.92 -11.26 -24.74
N TYR A 86 -10.63 -10.17 -24.44
CA TYR A 86 -10.04 -8.84 -24.39
C TYR A 86 -8.96 -8.73 -23.31
N ALA A 87 -9.18 -9.31 -22.12
CA ALA A 87 -8.17 -9.39 -21.08
C ALA A 87 -6.92 -10.14 -21.52
N ILE A 88 -7.07 -11.29 -22.19
CA ILE A 88 -5.95 -12.08 -22.73
C ILE A 88 -5.19 -11.26 -23.79
N ALA A 89 -5.88 -10.65 -24.74
CA ALA A 89 -5.26 -9.84 -25.79
C ALA A 89 -4.48 -8.67 -25.18
N THR A 90 -5.07 -7.98 -24.21
CA THR A 90 -4.41 -6.86 -23.51
C THR A 90 -3.24 -7.34 -22.67
N ALA A 91 -3.35 -8.47 -21.97
CA ALA A 91 -2.24 -9.05 -21.22
C ALA A 91 -1.05 -9.42 -22.13
N PHE A 92 -1.35 -9.97 -23.32
CA PHE A 92 -0.32 -10.26 -24.32
C PHE A 92 0.38 -8.99 -24.82
N LEU A 93 -0.38 -7.95 -25.15
CA LEU A 93 0.16 -6.65 -25.52
C LEU A 93 1.01 -6.05 -24.40
N LEU A 94 0.53 -6.10 -23.17
CA LEU A 94 1.22 -5.58 -21.99
C LEU A 94 2.58 -6.25 -21.77
N VAL A 95 2.66 -7.57 -21.89
CA VAL A 95 3.92 -8.33 -21.77
C VAL A 95 4.94 -7.94 -22.86
N ARG A 96 4.47 -7.52 -24.04
CA ARG A 96 5.33 -7.03 -25.12
C ARG A 96 5.67 -5.55 -24.96
N PHE A 97 4.70 -4.72 -24.60
CA PHE A 97 4.83 -3.28 -24.54
C PHE A 97 5.72 -2.80 -23.40
N ILE A 98 5.58 -3.38 -22.20
CA ILE A 98 6.38 -3.00 -21.03
C ILE A 98 7.89 -3.07 -21.29
N PRO A 99 8.45 -4.21 -21.74
CA PRO A 99 9.89 -4.29 -22.00
C PRO A 99 10.34 -3.38 -23.13
N GLN A 100 9.55 -3.23 -24.21
CA GLN A 100 9.89 -2.39 -25.36
C GLN A 100 9.97 -0.90 -24.99
N LYS A 101 9.07 -0.42 -24.15
CA LYS A 101 9.01 0.98 -23.67
C LYS A 101 9.72 1.18 -22.35
N GLN A 102 10.30 0.14 -21.78
CA GLN A 102 11.05 0.17 -20.51
C GLN A 102 10.24 0.80 -19.37
N LEU A 103 8.93 0.52 -19.32
CA LEU A 103 8.03 1.06 -18.31
C LEU A 103 8.26 0.39 -16.95
N HIS A 104 8.10 1.16 -15.86
CA HIS A 104 8.06 0.64 -14.50
C HIS A 104 7.28 1.59 -13.60
N PHE A 105 6.09 1.18 -13.15
CA PHE A 105 5.17 2.02 -12.37
C PHE A 105 4.94 3.40 -13.01
N SER A 106 4.76 3.41 -14.32
CA SER A 106 4.59 4.64 -15.10
C SER A 106 3.17 5.21 -15.06
N GLY A 107 2.21 4.45 -14.54
CA GLY A 107 0.78 4.70 -14.61
C GLY A 107 0.10 3.92 -15.73
N ILE A 108 0.70 3.82 -16.93
CA ILE A 108 0.12 3.05 -18.05
C ILE A 108 0.09 1.56 -17.72
N ASP A 109 1.21 1.01 -17.28
CA ASP A 109 1.34 -0.39 -16.88
C ASP A 109 0.39 -0.75 -15.74
N ASN A 110 0.30 0.09 -14.69
CA ASN A 110 -0.62 -0.11 -13.59
C ASN A 110 -2.09 -0.11 -14.07
N ALA A 111 -2.49 0.87 -14.90
CA ALA A 111 -3.84 0.93 -15.44
C ALA A 111 -4.22 -0.31 -16.25
N LEU A 112 -3.32 -0.76 -17.14
CA LEU A 112 -3.56 -1.94 -17.96
C LEU A 112 -3.59 -3.23 -17.12
N ILE A 113 -2.75 -3.36 -16.08
CA ILE A 113 -2.78 -4.49 -15.15
C ILE A 113 -4.14 -4.56 -14.45
N TYR A 114 -4.64 -3.43 -13.91
CA TYR A 114 -5.96 -3.41 -13.25
C TYR A 114 -7.09 -3.63 -14.25
N GLY A 115 -6.97 -3.10 -15.47
CA GLY A 115 -7.91 -3.36 -16.55
C GLY A 115 -8.00 -4.85 -16.88
N VAL A 116 -6.87 -5.52 -17.04
CA VAL A 116 -6.83 -6.98 -17.30
C VAL A 116 -7.47 -7.77 -16.17
N ILE A 117 -7.15 -7.46 -14.90
CA ILE A 117 -7.80 -8.11 -13.75
C ILE A 117 -9.31 -7.87 -13.80
N GLY A 118 -9.76 -6.61 -13.95
CA GLY A 118 -11.17 -6.26 -14.01
C GLY A 118 -11.92 -6.98 -15.15
N ALA A 119 -11.30 -7.09 -16.34
CA ALA A 119 -11.89 -7.76 -17.48
C ALA A 119 -11.95 -9.29 -17.33
N THR A 120 -11.23 -9.90 -16.39
CA THR A 120 -11.40 -11.33 -16.06
C THR A 120 -12.57 -11.61 -15.10
N MET A 121 -13.01 -10.60 -14.33
CA MET A 121 -14.03 -10.77 -13.29
C MET A 121 -15.39 -11.27 -13.81
N PRO A 122 -15.92 -10.77 -14.95
CA PRO A 122 -17.21 -11.26 -15.46
C PRO A 122 -17.23 -12.76 -15.70
N LEU A 123 -16.13 -13.34 -16.23
CA LEU A 123 -16.05 -14.77 -16.46
C LEU A 123 -15.96 -15.55 -15.14
N ILE A 124 -15.18 -15.06 -14.19
CA ILE A 124 -15.08 -15.68 -12.85
C ILE A 124 -16.45 -15.70 -12.17
N PHE A 125 -17.17 -14.58 -12.27
CA PHE A 125 -18.50 -14.48 -11.66
C PHE A 125 -19.52 -15.41 -12.34
N GLU A 126 -19.49 -15.53 -13.67
CA GLU A 126 -20.32 -16.48 -14.43
C GLU A 126 -20.01 -17.94 -14.05
N ILE A 127 -18.72 -18.29 -13.91
CA ILE A 127 -18.32 -19.62 -13.43
C ILE A 127 -18.84 -19.84 -12.00
N TYR A 128 -18.67 -18.86 -11.12
CA TYR A 128 -19.16 -18.95 -9.74
C TYR A 128 -20.68 -19.19 -9.69
N GLU A 129 -21.46 -18.42 -10.45
CA GLU A 129 -22.92 -18.61 -10.53
C GLU A 129 -23.32 -19.99 -11.09
N SER A 130 -22.54 -20.50 -12.07
CA SER A 130 -22.79 -21.81 -12.67
C SER A 130 -22.62 -22.97 -11.69
N LEU A 131 -21.78 -22.79 -10.66
CA LEU A 131 -21.57 -23.79 -9.61
C LEU A 131 -22.81 -23.94 -8.70
N LYS A 132 -23.72 -22.96 -8.70
CA LYS A 132 -24.96 -22.95 -7.87
C LYS A 132 -24.66 -23.14 -6.37
N ILE A 133 -23.49 -22.67 -5.91
CA ILE A 133 -23.05 -22.74 -4.52
C ILE A 133 -23.08 -21.32 -3.98
N ASP A 134 -23.88 -21.08 -2.97
CA ASP A 134 -24.05 -19.77 -2.34
C ASP A 134 -22.93 -19.49 -1.29
N GLU A 135 -21.70 -19.50 -1.75
CA GLU A 135 -20.51 -19.40 -0.90
C GLU A 135 -19.46 -18.44 -1.52
N LEU A 136 -19.48 -17.18 -1.13
CA LEU A 136 -18.60 -16.13 -1.70
C LEU A 136 -17.09 -16.42 -1.63
N TRP A 137 -16.64 -17.24 -0.66
CA TRP A 137 -15.23 -17.60 -0.59
C TRP A 137 -14.75 -18.39 -1.82
N ILE A 138 -15.65 -19.07 -2.54
CA ILE A 138 -15.33 -19.78 -3.78
C ILE A 138 -14.97 -18.78 -4.89
N ALA A 139 -15.75 -17.70 -5.02
CA ALA A 139 -15.40 -16.63 -5.96
C ALA A 139 -14.04 -16.03 -5.64
N ALA A 140 -13.75 -15.78 -4.36
CA ALA A 140 -12.44 -15.32 -3.93
C ALA A 140 -11.34 -16.36 -4.25
N ALA A 141 -11.59 -17.65 -4.07
CA ALA A 141 -10.64 -18.71 -4.38
C ALA A 141 -10.35 -18.80 -5.90
N LEU A 142 -11.35 -18.54 -6.75
CA LEU A 142 -11.16 -18.46 -8.21
C LEU A 142 -10.34 -17.22 -8.63
N CYS A 143 -10.47 -16.10 -7.92
CA CYS A 143 -9.68 -14.90 -8.18
C CYS A 143 -8.21 -15.05 -7.74
N LEU A 144 -7.95 -15.78 -6.66
CA LEU A 144 -6.64 -15.84 -6.01
C LEU A 144 -5.49 -16.26 -6.96
N PRO A 145 -5.62 -17.29 -7.82
CA PRO A 145 -4.54 -17.68 -8.76
C PRO A 145 -4.16 -16.55 -9.72
N ILE A 146 -5.12 -15.75 -10.18
CA ILE A 146 -4.88 -14.62 -11.08
C ILE A 146 -4.11 -13.54 -10.34
N LEU A 147 -4.52 -13.19 -9.12
CA LEU A 147 -3.82 -12.21 -8.29
C LEU A 147 -2.38 -12.65 -7.99
N VAL A 148 -2.17 -13.92 -7.65
CA VAL A 148 -0.84 -14.50 -7.42
C VAL A 148 0.02 -14.39 -8.69
N LEU A 149 -0.52 -14.74 -9.86
CA LEU A 149 0.17 -14.66 -11.14
C LEU A 149 0.59 -13.21 -11.45
N VAL A 150 -0.30 -12.25 -11.24
CA VAL A 150 -0.01 -10.83 -11.47
C VAL A 150 1.05 -10.31 -10.50
N VAL A 151 0.96 -10.62 -9.21
CA VAL A 151 1.96 -10.24 -8.21
C VAL A 151 3.34 -10.82 -8.56
N TYR A 152 3.38 -12.09 -8.94
CA TYR A 152 4.63 -12.73 -9.36
C TYR A 152 5.24 -12.08 -10.60
N SER A 153 4.40 -11.73 -11.60
CA SER A 153 4.85 -11.21 -12.89
C SER A 153 5.23 -9.74 -12.86
N PHE A 154 4.52 -8.92 -12.09
CA PHE A 154 4.65 -7.46 -12.11
C PHE A 154 5.10 -6.85 -10.77
N GLY A 155 5.00 -7.59 -9.66
CA GLY A 155 5.32 -7.05 -8.34
C GLY A 155 4.42 -5.88 -7.91
N GLU A 156 3.20 -5.82 -8.44
CA GLU A 156 2.28 -4.70 -8.23
C GLU A 156 1.75 -4.68 -6.77
N PRO A 157 1.95 -3.58 -6.01
CA PRO A 157 1.67 -3.55 -4.57
C PRO A 157 0.19 -3.61 -4.22
N LEU A 158 -0.70 -2.96 -4.97
CA LEU A 158 -2.15 -3.00 -4.68
C LEU A 158 -2.74 -4.37 -5.00
N VAL A 159 -2.24 -5.05 -6.04
CA VAL A 159 -2.65 -6.42 -6.35
C VAL A 159 -2.14 -7.38 -5.28
N ALA A 160 -0.93 -7.16 -4.76
CA ALA A 160 -0.41 -7.95 -3.64
C ALA A 160 -1.27 -7.77 -2.37
N LEU A 161 -1.69 -6.55 -2.08
CA LEU A 161 -2.65 -6.26 -1.01
C LEU A 161 -3.99 -6.97 -1.25
N GLY A 162 -4.55 -6.88 -2.47
CA GLY A 162 -5.77 -7.58 -2.87
C GLY A 162 -5.65 -9.11 -2.70
N MET A 163 -4.52 -9.69 -3.11
CA MET A 163 -4.21 -11.10 -2.91
C MET A 163 -4.21 -11.49 -1.42
N PHE A 164 -3.56 -10.68 -0.56
CA PHE A 164 -3.53 -10.91 0.88
C PHE A 164 -4.93 -10.84 1.50
N LEU A 165 -5.72 -9.81 1.17
CA LEU A 165 -7.08 -9.64 1.67
C LEU A 165 -8.04 -10.73 1.15
N CYS A 166 -7.86 -11.16 -0.10
CA CYS A 166 -8.62 -12.26 -0.68
C CYS A 166 -8.39 -13.58 0.09
N GLY A 167 -7.13 -13.92 0.38
CA GLY A 167 -6.81 -15.08 1.20
C GLY A 167 -7.31 -14.96 2.64
N LEU A 168 -7.20 -13.77 3.25
CA LEU A 168 -7.76 -13.48 4.57
C LEU A 168 -9.29 -13.71 4.60
N PHE A 169 -10.00 -13.23 3.56
CA PHE A 169 -11.44 -13.41 3.41
C PHE A 169 -11.81 -14.89 3.29
N ILE A 170 -11.05 -15.69 2.54
CA ILE A 170 -11.27 -17.14 2.43
C ILE A 170 -11.14 -17.81 3.80
N VAL A 171 -10.06 -17.52 4.54
CA VAL A 171 -9.85 -18.08 5.89
C VAL A 171 -11.00 -17.68 6.82
N ALA A 172 -11.38 -16.41 6.83
CA ALA A 172 -12.47 -15.91 7.65
C ALA A 172 -13.80 -16.60 7.31
N SER A 173 -14.15 -16.66 6.03
CA SER A 173 -15.41 -17.25 5.56
C SER A 173 -15.53 -18.74 5.92
N LEU A 174 -14.46 -19.50 5.82
CA LEU A 174 -14.43 -20.91 6.19
C LEU A 174 -14.64 -21.12 7.68
N LEU A 175 -14.01 -20.30 8.52
CA LEU A 175 -14.12 -20.40 9.98
C LEU A 175 -15.48 -19.93 10.50
N MET A 176 -16.06 -18.93 9.88
CA MET A 176 -17.38 -18.41 10.30
C MET A 176 -18.55 -19.39 10.18
N LYS A 177 -18.36 -20.53 9.48
CA LYS A 177 -19.39 -21.58 9.32
C LYS A 177 -19.74 -22.30 10.63
N ASN A 178 -18.83 -22.34 11.59
CA ASN A 178 -18.98 -23.11 12.83
C ASN A 178 -18.80 -22.21 14.06
N PRO A 179 -19.52 -22.46 15.17
CA PRO A 179 -19.34 -21.68 16.41
C PRO A 179 -17.92 -21.69 16.95
N ILE A 180 -17.24 -22.85 16.89
CA ILE A 180 -15.84 -23.00 17.29
C ILE A 180 -14.92 -22.17 16.37
N GLY A 181 -15.18 -22.21 15.05
CA GLY A 181 -14.44 -21.40 14.09
C GLY A 181 -14.58 -19.91 14.34
N LYS A 182 -15.79 -19.43 14.67
CA LYS A 182 -16.02 -18.02 15.06
C LYS A 182 -15.19 -17.64 16.28
N ALA A 183 -15.11 -18.49 17.31
CA ALA A 183 -14.31 -18.24 18.50
C ALA A 183 -12.80 -18.24 18.22
N LEU A 184 -12.34 -19.06 17.27
CA LEU A 184 -10.94 -19.16 16.86
C LEU A 184 -10.53 -18.17 15.76
N LEU A 185 -11.50 -17.47 15.16
CA LEU A 185 -11.27 -16.56 14.04
C LEU A 185 -10.13 -15.55 14.29
N PRO A 186 -10.08 -14.83 15.42
CA PRO A 186 -9.01 -13.87 15.66
C PRO A 186 -7.62 -14.52 15.64
N PHE A 187 -7.48 -15.69 16.25
CA PHE A 187 -6.22 -16.43 16.29
C PHE A 187 -5.79 -16.93 14.91
N ALA A 188 -6.74 -17.38 14.09
CA ALA A 188 -6.47 -17.82 12.73
C ALA A 188 -6.03 -16.65 11.83
N LEU A 189 -6.65 -15.48 11.96
CA LEU A 189 -6.23 -14.28 11.25
C LEU A 189 -4.85 -13.80 11.70
N MET A 190 -4.55 -13.87 12.99
CA MET A 190 -3.20 -13.60 13.52
C MET A 190 -2.17 -14.59 12.94
N LEU A 191 -2.49 -15.89 12.91
CA LEU A 191 -1.59 -16.92 12.37
C LEU A 191 -1.36 -16.72 10.86
N TYR A 192 -2.41 -16.43 10.11
CA TYR A 192 -2.32 -16.07 8.69
C TYR A 192 -1.40 -14.87 8.45
N ALA A 193 -1.61 -13.79 9.19
CA ALA A 193 -0.80 -12.59 9.12
C ALA A 193 0.66 -12.84 9.51
N ALA A 194 0.91 -13.59 10.60
CA ALA A 194 2.24 -13.98 11.01
C ALA A 194 2.95 -14.83 9.95
N GLY A 195 2.23 -15.77 9.33
CA GLY A 195 2.74 -16.59 8.22
C GLY A 195 3.19 -15.73 7.04
N PHE A 196 2.35 -14.78 6.61
CA PHE A 196 2.72 -13.83 5.56
C PHE A 196 3.92 -12.97 5.93
N PHE A 197 3.96 -12.44 7.16
CA PHE A 197 5.12 -11.67 7.65
C PHE A 197 6.42 -12.48 7.59
N ILE A 198 6.40 -13.74 8.03
CA ILE A 198 7.59 -14.60 8.00
C ILE A 198 8.02 -14.89 6.55
N VAL A 199 7.07 -15.20 5.67
CA VAL A 199 7.35 -15.49 4.26
C VAL A 199 7.93 -14.26 3.56
N THR A 200 7.29 -13.10 3.69
CA THR A 200 7.74 -11.86 3.06
C THR A 200 9.08 -11.39 3.63
N ARG A 201 9.33 -11.59 4.93
CA ARG A 201 10.63 -11.31 5.54
C ARG A 201 11.75 -12.18 4.97
N LYS A 202 11.49 -13.48 4.75
CA LYS A 202 12.45 -14.38 4.08
C LYS A 202 12.66 -13.98 2.62
N LEU A 203 11.60 -13.63 1.90
CA LEU A 203 11.69 -13.17 0.50
C LEU A 203 12.49 -11.87 0.38
N SER A 204 12.35 -10.94 1.33
CA SER A 204 13.07 -9.67 1.32
C SER A 204 14.60 -9.82 1.44
N GLN A 205 15.07 -10.95 1.94
CA GLN A 205 16.51 -11.25 2.09
C GLN A 205 17.14 -11.83 0.81
N GLN A 206 16.32 -12.18 -0.18
CA GLN A 206 16.84 -12.76 -1.43
C GLN A 206 17.44 -11.67 -2.34
N PRO A 207 18.49 -11.97 -3.11
CA PRO A 207 19.12 -11.03 -4.03
C PRO A 207 18.17 -10.45 -5.08
N THR A 208 17.11 -11.20 -5.42
CA THR A 208 16.09 -10.81 -6.41
C THR A 208 14.93 -10.02 -5.79
N ALA A 209 14.95 -9.76 -4.48
CA ALA A 209 13.86 -9.09 -3.76
C ALA A 209 13.59 -7.66 -4.25
N PHE A 210 14.58 -7.00 -4.89
CA PHE A 210 14.41 -5.67 -5.45
C PHE A 210 13.24 -5.58 -6.45
N TYR A 211 12.93 -6.68 -7.16
CA TYR A 211 11.82 -6.75 -8.11
C TYR A 211 10.44 -6.58 -7.43
N TRP A 212 10.27 -7.15 -6.25
CA TRP A 212 9.01 -7.11 -5.47
C TRP A 212 9.09 -6.22 -4.25
N LYS A 213 10.11 -5.36 -4.15
CA LYS A 213 10.41 -4.58 -2.93
C LYS A 213 9.18 -3.85 -2.40
N THR A 214 8.45 -3.15 -3.27
CA THR A 214 7.26 -2.39 -2.90
C THR A 214 6.11 -3.30 -2.48
N ALA A 215 5.85 -4.38 -3.21
CA ALA A 215 4.83 -5.36 -2.86
C ALA A 215 5.13 -6.04 -1.51
N ILE A 216 6.38 -6.46 -1.27
CA ILE A 216 6.84 -7.03 0.00
C ILE A 216 6.64 -6.04 1.15
N TYR A 217 6.97 -4.77 0.95
CA TYR A 217 6.77 -3.73 1.96
C TYR A 217 5.30 -3.58 2.36
N TRP A 218 4.39 -3.50 1.38
CA TRP A 218 2.96 -3.40 1.62
C TRP A 218 2.40 -4.66 2.31
N LEU A 219 2.82 -5.84 1.85
CA LEU A 219 2.41 -7.11 2.48
C LEU A 219 2.89 -7.21 3.93
N ASN A 220 4.15 -6.85 4.21
CA ASN A 220 4.68 -6.82 5.57
C ASN A 220 3.90 -5.87 6.48
N THR A 221 3.67 -4.64 6.00
CA THR A 221 2.95 -3.62 6.76
C THR A 221 1.53 -4.08 7.06
N THR A 222 0.81 -4.58 6.04
CA THR A 222 -0.57 -5.08 6.20
C THR A 222 -0.63 -6.29 7.12
N ALA A 223 0.30 -7.22 6.99
CA ALA A 223 0.38 -8.39 7.87
C ALA A 223 0.54 -7.98 9.35
N LEU A 224 1.41 -7.00 9.64
CA LEU A 224 1.59 -6.48 11.01
C LEU A 224 0.32 -5.79 11.53
N VAL A 225 -0.35 -4.98 10.68
CA VAL A 225 -1.62 -4.33 11.05
C VAL A 225 -2.70 -5.37 11.35
N VAL A 226 -2.87 -6.38 10.49
CA VAL A 226 -3.87 -7.44 10.69
C VAL A 226 -3.54 -8.29 11.91
N PHE A 227 -2.26 -8.59 12.15
CA PHE A 227 -1.82 -9.32 13.35
C PHE A 227 -2.20 -8.56 14.64
N TYR A 228 -1.94 -7.26 14.68
CA TYR A 228 -2.34 -6.44 15.84
C TYR A 228 -3.85 -6.31 15.97
N ALA A 229 -4.57 -6.09 14.86
CA ALA A 229 -6.03 -5.99 14.87
C ALA A 229 -6.69 -7.27 15.40
N GLY A 230 -6.19 -8.45 14.98
CA GLY A 230 -6.65 -9.75 15.47
C GLY A 230 -6.33 -10.01 16.96
N GLY A 231 -5.33 -9.32 17.53
CA GLY A 231 -4.98 -9.37 18.95
C GLY A 231 -5.60 -8.26 19.81
N ASN A 232 -6.13 -7.21 19.18
CA ASN A 232 -6.68 -6.06 19.93
C ASN A 232 -8.08 -6.35 20.47
N TYR A 233 -8.26 -6.20 21.77
CA TYR A 233 -9.52 -6.49 22.46
C TYR A 233 -10.73 -5.74 21.90
N PHE A 234 -10.59 -4.46 21.58
CA PHE A 234 -11.67 -3.66 20.99
C PHE A 234 -12.09 -4.23 19.63
N VAL A 235 -11.13 -4.46 18.74
CA VAL A 235 -11.42 -4.97 17.40
C VAL A 235 -12.11 -6.32 17.46
N VAL A 236 -11.60 -7.24 18.29
CA VAL A 236 -12.16 -8.60 18.40
C VAL A 236 -13.56 -8.59 19.03
N ARG A 237 -13.77 -7.79 20.07
CA ARG A 237 -15.06 -7.70 20.77
C ARG A 237 -16.14 -7.09 19.89
N GLU A 238 -15.85 -5.95 19.25
CA GLU A 238 -16.82 -5.26 18.40
C GLU A 238 -17.08 -6.06 17.08
N ALA A 239 -16.04 -6.64 16.49
CA ALA A 239 -16.22 -7.52 15.32
C ALA A 239 -17.06 -8.76 15.67
N ASN A 240 -16.84 -9.40 16.84
CA ASN A 240 -17.65 -10.51 17.28
C ASN A 240 -19.12 -10.11 17.49
N ALA A 241 -19.36 -8.94 18.08
CA ALA A 241 -20.73 -8.43 18.26
C ALA A 241 -21.43 -8.17 16.92
N GLN A 242 -20.74 -7.56 15.95
CA GLN A 242 -21.28 -7.32 14.61
C GLN A 242 -21.55 -8.62 13.85
N LEU A 243 -20.61 -9.56 13.85
CA LEU A 243 -20.75 -10.85 13.16
C LEU A 243 -21.88 -11.74 13.70
N ASN A 244 -22.23 -11.57 14.96
CA ASN A 244 -23.30 -12.35 15.60
C ASN A 244 -24.58 -11.52 15.85
N ASN A 245 -24.67 -10.28 15.32
CA ASN A 245 -25.79 -9.34 15.50
C ASN A 245 -26.17 -9.16 16.98
N LEU A 246 -25.17 -9.03 17.88
CA LEU A 246 -25.38 -8.86 19.30
C LEU A 246 -25.73 -7.40 19.63
N PRO A 247 -26.59 -7.16 20.63
CA PRO A 247 -26.99 -5.79 21.01
C PRO A 247 -25.84 -5.03 21.67
N ALA A 248 -25.90 -3.70 21.57
CA ALA A 248 -25.03 -2.81 22.34
C ALA A 248 -25.51 -2.69 23.81
N PRO A 249 -24.58 -2.57 24.80
CA PRO A 249 -23.14 -2.67 24.66
C PRO A 249 -22.67 -4.09 24.34
N SER A 250 -21.65 -4.22 23.48
CA SER A 250 -21.13 -5.52 23.05
C SER A 250 -20.83 -6.43 24.24
N PRO A 251 -21.32 -7.68 24.27
CA PRO A 251 -21.06 -8.60 25.38
C PRO A 251 -19.59 -9.00 25.48
N GLU A 252 -19.21 -9.54 26.63
CA GLU A 252 -17.86 -10.04 26.87
C GLU A 252 -17.54 -11.21 25.93
N ILE A 253 -16.31 -11.27 25.47
CA ILE A 253 -15.83 -12.32 24.55
C ILE A 253 -15.10 -13.43 25.28
N ALA A 254 -15.08 -14.61 24.69
CA ALA A 254 -14.21 -15.69 25.15
C ALA A 254 -12.73 -15.23 25.10
N PHE A 255 -11.95 -15.64 26.09
CA PHE A 255 -10.52 -15.26 26.22
C PHE A 255 -10.24 -13.77 26.35
N ALA A 256 -11.18 -12.97 26.89
CA ALA A 256 -11.04 -11.53 27.07
C ALA A 256 -9.72 -11.10 27.70
N GLY A 257 -9.30 -11.77 28.79
CA GLY A 257 -8.03 -11.48 29.48
C GLY A 257 -6.80 -11.67 28.57
N LEU A 258 -6.84 -12.65 27.66
CA LEU A 258 -5.76 -12.89 26.70
C LEU A 258 -5.71 -11.78 25.67
N PHE A 259 -6.85 -11.31 25.13
CA PHE A 259 -6.90 -10.19 24.20
C PHE A 259 -6.51 -8.87 24.87
N TRP A 260 -6.85 -8.66 26.15
CA TRP A 260 -6.31 -7.54 26.92
C TRP A 260 -4.78 -7.61 27.02
N GLY A 261 -4.22 -8.78 27.30
CA GLY A 261 -2.78 -8.99 27.26
C GLY A 261 -2.17 -8.68 25.90
N PHE A 262 -2.75 -9.17 24.81
CA PHE A 262 -2.27 -8.92 23.45
C PHE A 262 -2.37 -7.45 23.03
N THR A 263 -3.43 -6.74 23.45
CA THR A 263 -3.61 -5.32 23.17
C THR A 263 -2.39 -4.50 23.58
N PHE A 264 -1.77 -4.80 24.72
CA PHE A 264 -0.58 -4.10 25.18
C PHE A 264 0.73 -4.79 24.75
N LEU A 265 0.80 -6.11 24.83
CA LEU A 265 2.03 -6.84 24.58
C LEU A 265 2.51 -6.72 23.11
N ILE A 266 1.59 -6.81 22.12
CA ILE A 266 1.97 -6.76 20.70
C ILE A 266 2.65 -5.44 20.33
N PRO A 267 2.12 -4.24 20.69
CA PRO A 267 2.82 -2.99 20.43
C PRO A 267 4.20 -2.89 21.08
N PHE A 268 4.36 -3.41 22.30
CA PHE A 268 5.68 -3.46 22.95
C PHE A 268 6.65 -4.37 22.19
N LEU A 269 6.18 -5.54 21.71
CA LEU A 269 6.99 -6.42 20.88
C LEU A 269 7.37 -5.77 19.55
N TYR A 270 6.47 -4.99 18.95
CA TYR A 270 6.76 -4.24 17.72
C TYR A 270 7.80 -3.15 17.97
N LEU A 271 7.68 -2.39 19.05
CA LEU A 271 8.69 -1.39 19.45
C LEU A 271 10.05 -2.03 19.71
N TYR A 272 10.07 -3.12 20.48
CA TYR A 272 11.30 -3.86 20.75
C TYR A 272 11.94 -4.40 19.47
N GLY A 273 11.14 -5.03 18.59
CA GLY A 273 11.60 -5.53 17.29
C GLY A 273 12.08 -4.42 16.38
N GLY A 274 11.33 -3.32 16.29
CA GLY A 274 11.70 -2.13 15.54
C GLY A 274 13.05 -1.56 15.98
N PHE A 275 13.26 -1.47 17.29
CA PHE A 275 14.52 -1.04 17.87
C PHE A 275 15.67 -2.04 17.63
N ARG A 276 15.40 -3.34 17.90
CA ARG A 276 16.42 -4.41 17.82
C ARG A 276 16.90 -4.67 16.39
N TRP A 277 15.98 -4.63 15.41
CA TRP A 277 16.25 -4.90 14.01
C TRP A 277 16.40 -3.63 13.16
N ARG A 278 16.30 -2.46 13.77
CA ARG A 278 16.35 -1.15 13.09
C ARG A 278 15.28 -1.06 11.98
N ASP A 279 14.11 -1.61 12.24
CA ASP A 279 13.00 -1.65 11.28
C ASP A 279 12.01 -0.52 11.59
N ARG A 280 12.01 0.50 10.73
CA ARG A 280 11.15 1.68 10.88
C ARG A 280 9.67 1.32 10.88
N THR A 281 9.26 0.35 10.04
CA THR A 281 7.85 -0.06 9.94
C THR A 281 7.35 -0.66 11.25
N LEU A 282 8.11 -1.59 11.82
CA LEU A 282 7.80 -2.16 13.15
C LEU A 282 7.74 -1.09 14.23
N PHE A 283 8.69 -0.15 14.22
CA PHE A 283 8.74 0.92 15.22
C PHE A 283 7.51 1.85 15.12
N VAL A 284 7.17 2.33 13.92
CA VAL A 284 6.01 3.20 13.69
C VAL A 284 4.70 2.48 14.04
N LEU A 285 4.52 1.23 13.59
CA LEU A 285 3.34 0.44 13.93
C LEU A 285 3.26 0.12 15.43
N GLY A 286 4.40 -0.05 16.10
CA GLY A 286 4.46 -0.18 17.54
C GLY A 286 3.96 1.07 18.27
N LEU A 287 4.39 2.27 17.85
CA LEU A 287 3.89 3.54 18.39
C LEU A 287 2.38 3.71 18.14
N LEU A 288 1.92 3.47 16.91
CA LEU A 288 0.49 3.54 16.58
C LEU A 288 -0.32 2.50 17.38
N GLY A 289 0.22 1.30 17.55
CA GLY A 289 -0.38 0.25 18.37
C GLY A 289 -0.49 0.65 19.85
N MET A 290 0.52 1.33 20.40
CA MET A 290 0.44 1.87 21.78
C MET A 290 -0.68 2.89 21.92
N VAL A 291 -0.81 3.81 20.97
CA VAL A 291 -1.93 4.77 20.94
C VAL A 291 -3.27 4.03 20.88
N ALA A 292 -3.40 3.06 19.98
CA ALA A 292 -4.61 2.25 19.85
C ALA A 292 -4.92 1.45 21.12
N SER A 293 -3.90 0.96 21.86
CA SER A 293 -4.08 0.27 23.14
C SER A 293 -4.66 1.21 24.20
N VAL A 294 -4.14 2.43 24.29
CA VAL A 294 -4.66 3.45 25.21
C VAL A 294 -6.10 3.82 24.86
N LEU A 295 -6.42 3.99 23.56
CA LEU A 295 -7.78 4.25 23.11
C LEU A 295 -8.73 3.10 23.42
N THR A 296 -8.29 1.85 23.21
CA THR A 296 -9.05 0.63 23.56
C THR A 296 -9.36 0.60 25.07
N PHE A 297 -8.34 0.83 25.91
CA PHE A 297 -8.51 0.85 27.35
C PHE A 297 -9.51 1.93 27.78
N ARG A 298 -9.36 3.12 27.23
CA ARG A 298 -10.24 4.25 27.54
C ARG A 298 -11.70 4.00 27.09
N TYR A 299 -11.91 3.33 25.98
CA TYR A 299 -13.26 3.03 25.48
C TYR A 299 -14.08 2.19 26.48
N TYR A 300 -13.44 1.23 27.13
CA TYR A 300 -14.11 0.36 28.12
C TYR A 300 -13.99 0.83 29.57
N HIS A 301 -13.02 1.69 29.88
CA HIS A 301 -12.75 2.15 31.22
C HIS A 301 -12.70 3.68 31.29
N THR A 302 -13.74 4.30 31.81
CA THR A 302 -13.80 5.75 32.00
C THR A 302 -13.02 6.15 33.25
N VAL A 303 -11.69 6.18 33.15
CA VAL A 303 -10.81 6.51 34.28
C VAL A 303 -10.72 8.02 34.52
N LEU A 304 -10.78 8.81 33.42
CA LEU A 304 -10.66 10.28 33.47
C LEU A 304 -11.60 10.92 32.44
N PRO A 305 -12.11 12.14 32.65
CA PRO A 305 -12.77 12.93 31.62
C PRO A 305 -11.92 13.04 30.35
N VAL A 306 -12.57 13.17 29.16
CA VAL A 306 -11.89 13.16 27.86
C VAL A 306 -10.80 14.23 27.79
N GLU A 307 -11.11 15.41 28.32
CA GLU A 307 -10.27 16.59 28.31
C GLU A 307 -8.95 16.34 29.07
N TRP A 308 -9.04 15.82 30.28
CA TRP A 308 -7.86 15.49 31.08
C TRP A 308 -7.03 14.36 30.50
N GLY A 309 -7.70 13.35 29.94
CA GLY A 309 -6.98 12.25 29.24
C GLY A 309 -6.18 12.74 28.03
N MET A 310 -6.73 13.66 27.25
CA MET A 310 -6.05 14.25 26.09
C MET A 310 -4.89 15.17 26.52
N ILE A 311 -5.10 16.01 27.54
CA ILE A 311 -4.06 16.92 28.07
C ILE A 311 -2.89 16.10 28.65
N LEU A 312 -3.17 15.14 29.52
CA LEU A 312 -2.12 14.32 30.15
C LEU A 312 -1.41 13.42 29.12
N GLY A 313 -2.17 12.81 28.20
CA GLY A 313 -1.60 11.99 27.13
C GLY A 313 -0.73 12.80 26.18
N GLY A 314 -1.18 13.97 25.76
CA GLY A 314 -0.41 14.90 24.92
C GLY A 314 0.84 15.42 25.62
N ALA A 315 0.73 15.82 26.89
CA ALA A 315 1.87 16.25 27.69
C ALA A 315 2.91 15.14 27.87
N ALA A 316 2.45 13.92 28.22
CA ALA A 316 3.33 12.75 28.34
C ALA A 316 4.05 12.43 27.02
N ALA A 317 3.32 12.39 25.90
CA ALA A 317 3.89 12.16 24.58
C ALA A 317 4.93 13.22 24.19
N THR A 318 4.64 14.50 24.49
CA THR A 318 5.56 15.62 24.25
C THR A 318 6.82 15.51 25.09
N LEU A 319 6.71 15.17 26.39
CA LEU A 319 7.86 14.99 27.27
C LEU A 319 8.75 13.81 26.83
N VAL A 320 8.13 12.67 26.44
CA VAL A 320 8.85 11.52 25.90
C VAL A 320 9.57 11.90 24.62
N ALA A 321 8.87 12.54 23.67
CA ALA A 321 9.46 12.99 22.41
C ALA A 321 10.64 13.94 22.63
N PHE A 322 10.48 14.93 23.53
CA PHE A 322 11.55 15.85 23.90
C PHE A 322 12.75 15.14 24.52
N GLY A 323 12.51 14.19 25.43
CA GLY A 323 13.57 13.37 26.05
C GLY A 323 14.34 12.55 25.01
N VAL A 324 13.61 11.89 24.09
CA VAL A 324 14.19 11.09 23.00
C VAL A 324 15.00 11.97 22.04
N ILE A 325 14.46 13.10 21.58
CA ILE A 325 15.14 14.05 20.71
C ILE A 325 16.42 14.56 21.38
N ARG A 326 16.34 14.92 22.67
CA ARG A 326 17.52 15.40 23.42
C ARG A 326 18.61 14.33 23.53
N GLN A 327 18.26 13.07 23.72
CA GLN A 327 19.22 11.97 23.81
C GLN A 327 19.81 11.60 22.43
N LEU A 328 19.04 11.75 21.35
CA LEU A 328 19.43 11.39 19.98
C LEU A 328 20.07 12.54 19.20
N LYS A 329 20.31 13.71 19.83
CA LYS A 329 21.13 14.79 19.23
C LYS A 329 22.51 14.31 18.82
N MET A 330 23.08 13.37 19.57
CA MET A 330 24.25 12.60 19.15
C MET A 330 23.78 11.19 18.74
N PRO A 331 24.22 10.68 17.59
CA PRO A 331 23.86 9.33 17.17
C PRO A 331 24.25 8.30 18.23
N LYS A 332 23.28 7.55 18.75
CA LYS A 332 23.50 6.48 19.73
C LYS A 332 22.87 5.18 19.23
N TYR A 333 23.64 4.11 19.31
CA TYR A 333 23.19 2.77 18.91
C TYR A 333 22.67 2.67 17.45
N GLY A 334 23.11 3.58 16.57
CA GLY A 334 22.67 3.64 15.17
C GLY A 334 21.35 4.35 14.95
N PHE A 335 20.85 5.06 15.96
CA PHE A 335 19.71 5.97 15.86
C PHE A 335 20.19 7.41 15.86
N SER A 336 19.61 8.22 14.99
CA SER A 336 19.84 9.66 14.89
C SER A 336 18.49 10.37 14.79
N TYR A 337 18.43 11.56 15.35
CA TYR A 337 17.30 12.47 15.19
C TYR A 337 17.33 13.18 13.83
N ALA A 338 18.44 13.11 13.10
CA ALA A 338 18.55 13.75 11.80
C ALA A 338 17.46 13.24 10.83
N PRO A 339 16.81 14.13 10.09
CA PRO A 339 15.81 13.74 9.10
C PRO A 339 16.45 12.82 8.06
N GLU A 340 15.71 11.80 7.63
CA GLU A 340 16.15 10.91 6.56
C GLU A 340 16.17 11.73 5.26
N LYS A 341 17.37 11.85 4.66
CA LYS A 341 17.59 12.66 3.46
C LYS A 341 17.07 12.00 2.16
N ASP A 342 16.36 10.90 2.28
CA ASP A 342 15.98 10.01 1.18
C ASP A 342 14.59 10.33 0.55
N ASP A 343 13.91 11.37 1.02
CA ASP A 343 12.52 11.67 0.61
C ASP A 343 12.46 12.70 -0.54
N GLU A 344 13.11 12.42 -1.69
CA GLU A 344 12.86 13.23 -2.92
C GLU A 344 11.38 13.23 -3.30
N GLU A 345 10.63 12.15 -3.06
CA GLU A 345 9.18 12.11 -3.31
C GLU A 345 8.38 12.90 -2.27
N ARG A 346 8.80 12.93 -1.00
CA ARG A 346 8.19 13.78 0.03
C ARG A 346 8.53 15.25 -0.18
N LEU A 347 9.79 15.56 -0.47
CA LEU A 347 10.22 16.92 -0.81
C LEU A 347 9.46 17.45 -2.02
N ALA A 348 9.16 16.63 -3.03
CA ALA A 348 8.34 17.05 -4.15
C ALA A 348 6.89 17.40 -3.74
N ILE A 349 6.26 16.62 -2.88
CA ILE A 349 4.90 16.88 -2.39
C ILE A 349 4.91 18.09 -1.46
N GLU A 350 5.83 18.20 -0.52
CA GLU A 350 5.97 19.36 0.37
C GLU A 350 6.29 20.62 -0.42
N THR A 351 7.17 20.55 -1.41
CA THR A 351 7.51 21.69 -2.28
C THR A 351 6.30 22.14 -3.10
N ILE A 352 5.46 21.22 -3.57
CA ILE A 352 4.23 21.54 -4.31
C ILE A 352 3.19 22.18 -3.38
N VAL A 353 2.99 21.61 -2.19
CA VAL A 353 2.06 22.18 -1.19
C VAL A 353 2.55 23.57 -0.75
N VAL A 354 3.83 23.74 -0.47
CA VAL A 354 4.43 25.02 -0.11
C VAL A 354 4.36 26.01 -1.27
N SER A 355 4.63 25.59 -2.51
CA SER A 355 4.54 26.50 -3.69
C SER A 355 3.10 26.94 -3.97
N GLN A 356 2.10 26.09 -3.74
CA GLN A 356 0.70 26.48 -3.86
C GLN A 356 0.26 27.43 -2.73
N ILE A 357 0.76 27.25 -1.52
CA ILE A 357 0.50 28.16 -0.39
C ILE A 357 1.23 29.49 -0.62
N THR A 358 2.47 29.47 -1.11
CA THR A 358 3.28 30.67 -1.33
C THR A 358 2.77 31.49 -2.52
N ASN A 359 2.30 30.86 -3.60
CA ASN A 359 1.67 31.56 -4.73
C ASN A 359 0.34 32.25 -4.35
N ASN A 360 -0.34 31.79 -3.30
CA ASN A 360 -1.49 32.50 -2.76
C ASN A 360 -1.13 33.69 -1.84
N ILE A 361 0.14 33.81 -1.42
CA ILE A 361 0.63 34.91 -0.55
C ILE A 361 1.37 35.98 -1.35
N HIS A 362 1.93 35.67 -2.52
CA HIS A 362 2.65 36.60 -3.37
C HIS A 362 1.99 36.81 -4.74
N SER A 363 0.78 37.38 -4.74
CA SER A 363 0.23 38.09 -5.90
C SER A 363 0.60 39.57 -5.83
N VAL A 364 1.88 39.89 -5.70
CA VAL A 364 2.41 41.25 -5.95
C VAL A 364 3.83 41.12 -6.49
N GLU A 365 3.99 41.50 -7.76
CA GLU A 365 5.24 41.83 -8.47
C GLU A 365 6.31 40.73 -8.62
N ASN A 366 6.27 40.02 -9.73
CA ASN A 366 7.30 40.03 -10.80
C ASN A 366 6.97 38.91 -11.79
N GLY A 367 6.71 39.30 -13.03
CA GLY A 367 6.30 38.40 -14.10
C GLY A 367 7.38 37.35 -14.40
N VAL A 368 7.00 36.09 -14.31
CA VAL A 368 7.67 35.01 -15.01
C VAL A 368 7.02 34.90 -16.38
N GLU A 369 7.72 35.36 -17.43
CA GLU A 369 7.35 35.11 -18.83
C GLU A 369 7.40 33.62 -19.10
N PHE A 370 6.23 32.97 -19.12
CA PHE A 370 6.07 31.67 -19.76
C PHE A 370 6.08 31.89 -21.28
N GLY A 371 7.00 31.24 -21.95
CA GLY A 371 7.17 31.28 -23.40
C GLY A 371 5.86 31.02 -24.14
N GLY A 372 5.57 31.89 -25.10
CA GLY A 372 4.33 31.97 -25.86
C GLY A 372 3.99 30.70 -26.63
N GLY A 373 2.81 30.20 -26.37
CA GLY A 373 2.04 29.33 -27.23
C GLY A 373 0.68 30.00 -27.42
N ASP A 374 0.39 30.45 -28.62
CA ASP A 374 -0.89 31.03 -29.03
C ASP A 374 -2.02 30.03 -28.80
N PHE A 375 -2.82 30.21 -27.76
CA PHE A 375 -4.16 29.66 -27.68
C PHE A 375 -5.18 30.77 -27.55
N ALA A 376 -5.85 31.02 -28.67
CA ALA A 376 -6.96 31.96 -28.76
C ALA A 376 -8.16 31.40 -27.98
N GLY A 377 -8.46 31.97 -26.84
CA GLY A 377 -9.69 31.75 -26.08
C GLY A 377 -10.39 33.08 -25.89
N GLY A 378 -11.47 33.34 -26.64
CA GLY A 378 -12.27 34.55 -26.58
C GLY A 378 -12.94 34.70 -25.21
N GLY A 379 -12.65 35.82 -24.53
CA GLY A 379 -13.36 36.31 -23.36
C GLY A 379 -13.84 37.72 -23.63
N ALA A 380 -15.14 37.91 -23.73
CA ALA A 380 -15.77 39.20 -23.82
C ALA A 380 -15.61 39.97 -22.50
N GLY A 381 -14.98 41.10 -22.53
CA GLY A 381 -14.92 42.06 -21.43
C GLY A 381 -15.65 43.33 -21.82
N GLU A 382 -16.76 43.62 -21.18
CA GLU A 382 -17.39 44.96 -21.23
C GLU A 382 -16.67 45.89 -20.28
N LYS A 383 -16.38 47.11 -20.82
CA LYS A 383 -15.93 48.26 -20.05
C LYS A 383 -17.13 49.10 -19.63
N TYR A 384 -17.19 49.45 -18.39
CA TYR A 384 -17.79 50.68 -17.92
C TYR A 384 -16.73 51.52 -17.20
#